data_f4a8463cc5323b66de5601ce01d233eb
#
_entry.id   f4a8463cc5323b66de5601ce01d233eb
#
_cell.length_a   1.000
_cell.length_b   1.000
_cell.length_c   1.000
_cell.angle_alpha   90.00
_cell.angle_beta   90.00
_cell.angle_gamma   90.00
#
_symmetry.space_group_name_H-M   'P 1'
#
loop_
_entity.id
_entity.type
_entity.pdbx_description
1 polymer ?
#
loop_
_entity_poly.entity_id
_entity_poly.type
_entity_poly.pdbx_seq_one_letter_code
_entity_poly.pdbx_strand_id
1 'polypeptide(L)'
;MKNTKENATLKANLARELRVELARKIASFMGDEENRITDIPGVSLHRRTSPTPPCRTTYHPGVLVVAQGRKQVNLGRTSFIYDESRFLLTAVDLPIVSWVAEATEEVPCLVLSLRLDMSMVRELLGREEIHVAEAPSHSPAMSIGETTPEFLNACCRLVGLLDNPQDIPFLSGLIQREIIYRILRGPAGARLRAVATLGDQSHRTAKAIAWVTANYAKPCSWKNSHRLPAWAYPPCTIISEC
;
A
#
# COMPACT_ATOMS: atom_id res chain seq x y z
N MET A 1 2.67 31.36 18.60
CA MET A 1 3.28 31.13 17.26
C MET A 1 4.72 30.56 17.31
N LYS A 2 5.60 30.94 18.25
CA LYS A 2 6.96 30.33 18.36
C LYS A 2 6.93 28.83 18.67
N ASN A 3 6.14 28.38 19.64
CA ASN A 3 6.02 26.97 20.06
C ASN A 3 5.55 26.03 18.93
N THR A 4 4.72 26.52 18.01
CA THR A 4 4.19 25.69 16.90
C THR A 4 5.27 25.43 15.84
N LYS A 5 6.14 26.40 15.58
CA LYS A 5 7.25 26.25 14.62
C LYS A 5 8.36 25.35 15.18
N GLU A 6 8.70 25.50 16.45
CA GLU A 6 9.68 24.64 17.13
C GLU A 6 9.22 23.16 17.14
N ASN A 7 7.94 22.92 17.44
CA ASN A 7 7.36 21.59 17.48
C ASN A 7 7.31 20.96 16.07
N ALA A 8 7.03 21.75 15.03
CA ALA A 8 7.08 21.28 13.62
C ALA A 8 8.50 20.90 13.18
N THR A 9 9.50 21.71 13.57
CA THR A 9 10.91 21.44 13.28
C THR A 9 11.41 20.16 13.99
N LEU A 10 11.04 20.00 15.26
CA LEU A 10 11.38 18.80 16.03
C LEU A 10 10.79 17.52 15.40
N LYS A 11 9.51 17.58 15.01
CA LYS A 11 8.86 16.45 14.32
C LYS A 11 9.54 16.14 12.98
N ALA A 12 9.92 17.14 12.20
CA ALA A 12 10.60 16.95 10.94
C ALA A 12 11.98 16.28 11.13
N ASN A 13 12.75 16.70 12.14
CA ASN A 13 14.03 16.09 12.49
C ASN A 13 13.87 14.63 12.92
N LEU A 14 12.91 14.36 13.80
CA LEU A 14 12.61 12.98 14.24
C LEU A 14 12.17 12.09 13.08
N ALA A 15 11.36 12.60 12.15
CA ALA A 15 10.98 11.84 10.97
C ALA A 15 12.20 11.50 10.09
N ARG A 16 13.13 12.43 9.95
CA ARG A 16 14.38 12.19 9.21
C ARG A 16 15.25 11.11 9.86
N GLU A 17 15.43 11.18 11.17
CA GLU A 17 16.19 10.16 11.91
C GLU A 17 15.57 8.77 11.77
N LEU A 18 14.25 8.66 11.89
CA LEU A 18 13.53 7.40 11.75
C LEU A 18 13.59 6.84 10.32
N ARG A 19 13.63 7.68 9.29
CA ARG A 19 13.85 7.23 7.90
C ARG A 19 15.23 6.61 7.74
N VAL A 20 16.25 7.26 8.25
CA VAL A 20 17.64 6.73 8.25
C VAL A 20 17.72 5.40 9.01
N GLU A 21 17.06 5.32 10.17
CA GLU A 21 17.00 4.07 10.93
C GLU A 21 16.30 2.95 10.17
N LEU A 22 15.15 3.24 9.56
CA LEU A 22 14.40 2.26 8.76
C LEU A 22 15.24 1.77 7.57
N ALA A 23 15.89 2.69 6.85
CA ALA A 23 16.77 2.35 5.74
C ALA A 23 17.93 1.44 6.18
N ARG A 24 18.58 1.79 7.30
CA ARG A 24 19.68 0.97 7.87
C ARG A 24 19.19 -0.42 8.25
N LYS A 25 18.02 -0.55 8.90
CA LYS A 25 17.45 -1.86 9.27
C LYS A 25 17.16 -2.68 8.02
N ILE A 26 16.49 -2.11 7.02
CA ILE A 26 16.19 -2.82 5.77
C ILE A 26 17.48 -3.27 5.08
N ALA A 27 18.47 -2.38 4.94
CA ALA A 27 19.75 -2.71 4.33
C ALA A 27 20.46 -3.86 5.05
N SER A 28 20.46 -3.85 6.38
CA SER A 28 21.07 -4.92 7.21
C SER A 28 20.45 -6.29 6.96
N PHE A 29 19.12 -6.35 6.79
CA PHE A 29 18.41 -7.61 6.52
C PHE A 29 18.49 -8.06 5.06
N MET A 30 18.59 -7.11 4.13
CA MET A 30 18.64 -7.42 2.70
C MET A 30 20.02 -7.94 2.27
N GLY A 31 21.11 -7.43 2.85
CA GLY A 31 22.44 -7.68 2.30
C GLY A 31 22.46 -7.34 0.81
N ASP A 32 22.81 -8.32 -0.02
CA ASP A 32 22.85 -8.19 -1.49
C ASP A 32 21.57 -8.72 -2.18
N GLU A 33 20.59 -9.22 -1.42
CA GLU A 33 19.35 -9.72 -1.99
C GLU A 33 18.49 -8.57 -2.54
N GLU A 34 17.84 -8.80 -3.67
CA GLU A 34 16.93 -7.83 -4.26
C GLU A 34 15.52 -7.87 -3.68
N ASN A 35 15.05 -9.06 -3.30
CA ASN A 35 13.71 -9.29 -2.75
C ASN A 35 13.79 -10.32 -1.65
N ARG A 36 13.19 -10.00 -0.51
CA ARG A 36 13.14 -10.90 0.65
C ARG A 36 11.75 -10.94 1.24
N ILE A 37 11.15 -12.13 1.26
CA ILE A 37 9.96 -12.41 2.06
C ILE A 37 10.46 -12.68 3.48
N THR A 38 9.88 -11.98 4.45
CA THR A 38 10.30 -12.10 5.86
C THR A 38 9.43 -13.08 6.63
N ASP A 39 9.88 -13.47 7.83
CA ASP A 39 9.10 -14.29 8.76
C ASP A 39 7.90 -13.52 9.37
N ILE A 40 7.84 -12.20 9.19
CA ILE A 40 6.70 -11.39 9.62
C ILE A 40 5.59 -11.55 8.58
N PRO A 41 4.38 -12.02 8.97
CA PRO A 41 3.29 -12.24 8.04
C PRO A 41 2.95 -10.97 7.24
N GLY A 42 2.91 -11.10 5.91
CA GLY A 42 2.56 -10.00 5.02
C GLY A 42 3.66 -8.97 4.78
N VAL A 43 4.85 -9.14 5.36
CA VAL A 43 5.97 -8.20 5.19
C VAL A 43 7.00 -8.74 4.22
N SER A 44 7.39 -7.92 3.25
CA SER A 44 8.55 -8.16 2.38
C SER A 44 9.41 -6.91 2.25
N LEU A 45 10.69 -7.14 2.01
CA LEU A 45 11.70 -6.10 1.83
C LEU A 45 12.23 -6.16 0.41
N HIS A 46 12.56 -4.99 -0.16
CA HIS A 46 13.08 -4.90 -1.51
C HIS A 46 14.26 -3.93 -1.56
N ARG A 47 15.28 -4.28 -2.33
CA ARG A 47 16.47 -3.48 -2.58
C ARG A 47 16.73 -3.40 -4.08
N ARG A 48 17.05 -2.21 -4.60
CA ARG A 48 17.54 -2.00 -5.96
C ARG A 48 18.69 -1.03 -5.93
N THR A 49 19.75 -1.34 -6.63
CA THR A 49 20.98 -0.53 -6.71
C THR A 49 21.06 0.32 -7.97
N SER A 50 20.06 0.23 -8.82
CA SER A 50 19.94 1.04 -10.03
C SER A 50 18.48 1.32 -10.37
N PRO A 51 18.17 2.37 -11.15
CA PRO A 51 16.85 2.56 -11.71
C PRO A 51 16.42 1.34 -12.54
N THR A 52 15.13 1.01 -12.50
CA THR A 52 14.59 -0.13 -13.24
C THR A 52 13.70 0.34 -14.39
N PRO A 53 13.58 -0.44 -15.47
CA PRO A 53 12.59 -0.14 -16.49
C PRO A 53 11.17 -0.29 -15.93
N PRO A 54 10.16 0.40 -16.55
CA PRO A 54 8.77 0.22 -16.20
C PRO A 54 8.33 -1.23 -16.35
N CYS A 55 7.81 -1.82 -15.28
CA CYS A 55 7.37 -3.22 -15.23
C CYS A 55 5.87 -3.30 -14.89
N ARG A 56 5.13 -4.11 -15.64
CA ARG A 56 3.72 -4.41 -15.35
C ARG A 56 3.63 -5.42 -14.22
N THR A 57 2.86 -5.10 -13.21
CA THR A 57 2.64 -5.97 -12.06
C THR A 57 1.27 -5.72 -11.44
N THR A 58 0.88 -6.53 -10.47
CA THR A 58 -0.33 -6.32 -9.68
C THR A 58 0.07 -5.94 -8.26
N TYR A 59 -0.44 -4.82 -7.77
CA TYR A 59 -0.36 -4.48 -6.36
C TYR A 59 -1.62 -4.99 -5.65
N HIS A 60 -1.40 -5.69 -4.55
CA HIS A 60 -2.45 -6.14 -3.64
C HIS A 60 -2.73 -5.05 -2.57
N PRO A 61 -3.86 -5.15 -1.84
CA PRO A 61 -4.11 -4.26 -0.71
C PRO A 61 -2.89 -4.22 0.22
N GLY A 62 -2.29 -3.04 0.35
CA GLY A 62 -1.00 -2.95 1.02
C GLY A 62 -0.47 -1.53 1.12
N VAL A 63 0.60 -1.41 1.87
CA VAL A 63 1.38 -0.17 2.05
C VAL A 63 2.81 -0.42 1.59
N LEU A 64 3.30 0.47 0.75
CA LEU A 64 4.70 0.50 0.34
C LEU A 64 5.36 1.75 0.90
N VAL A 65 6.38 1.54 1.71
CA VAL A 65 7.18 2.59 2.36
C VAL A 65 8.56 2.57 1.75
N VAL A 66 8.92 3.64 1.06
CA VAL A 66 10.31 3.84 0.59
C VAL A 66 11.08 4.41 1.76
N ALA A 67 12.07 3.68 2.24
CA ALA A 67 12.97 4.15 3.30
C ALA A 67 14.15 4.96 2.72
N GLN A 68 14.51 4.69 1.46
CA GLN A 68 15.58 5.35 0.73
C GLN A 68 15.34 5.22 -0.78
N GLY A 69 15.64 6.27 -1.55
CA GLY A 69 15.46 6.32 -3.00
C GLY A 69 14.06 6.79 -3.40
N ARG A 70 13.68 6.54 -4.67
CA ARG A 70 12.40 6.99 -5.22
C ARG A 70 11.78 5.96 -6.14
N LYS A 71 10.46 5.80 -6.02
CA LYS A 71 9.66 4.95 -6.92
C LYS A 71 8.59 5.75 -7.64
N GLN A 72 8.22 5.24 -8.80
CA GLN A 72 7.09 5.73 -9.56
C GLN A 72 6.16 4.57 -9.92
N VAL A 73 4.86 4.84 -9.91
CA VAL A 73 3.82 3.88 -10.28
C VAL A 73 2.74 4.58 -11.10
N ASN A 74 2.33 3.95 -12.18
CA ASN A 74 1.22 4.40 -13.02
C ASN A 74 0.02 3.48 -12.86
N LEU A 75 -1.13 4.07 -12.57
CA LEU A 75 -2.44 3.43 -12.62
C LEU A 75 -3.24 4.06 -13.77
N GLY A 76 -3.30 3.37 -14.89
CA GLY A 76 -3.85 3.94 -16.11
C GLY A 76 -3.09 5.20 -16.55
N ARG A 77 -3.79 6.36 -16.56
CA ARG A 77 -3.21 7.66 -16.92
C ARG A 77 -2.68 8.45 -15.73
N THR A 78 -2.91 7.98 -14.51
CA THR A 78 -2.48 8.67 -13.29
C THR A 78 -1.13 8.14 -12.85
N SER A 79 -0.20 9.05 -12.59
CA SER A 79 1.14 8.76 -12.09
C SER A 79 1.28 9.17 -10.63
N PHE A 80 1.88 8.30 -9.83
CA PHE A 80 2.22 8.53 -8.43
C PHE A 80 3.73 8.41 -8.26
N ILE A 81 4.35 9.44 -7.68
CA ILE A 81 5.76 9.44 -7.32
C ILE A 81 5.83 9.48 -5.80
N TYR A 82 6.62 8.59 -5.21
CA TYR A 82 6.79 8.50 -3.77
C TYR A 82 8.23 8.15 -3.39
N ASP A 83 8.64 8.72 -2.28
CA ASP A 83 9.99 8.71 -1.71
C ASP A 83 9.91 8.48 -0.19
N GLU A 84 10.99 8.78 0.52
CA GLU A 84 11.07 8.60 1.97
C GLU A 84 10.06 9.44 2.76
N SER A 85 9.53 10.52 2.16
CA SER A 85 8.55 11.40 2.81
C SER A 85 7.11 10.88 2.70
N ARG A 86 6.88 9.92 1.82
CA ARG A 86 5.53 9.46 1.45
C ARG A 86 5.46 7.96 1.29
N PHE A 87 4.37 7.36 1.79
CA PHE A 87 4.03 5.98 1.49
C PHE A 87 2.96 5.88 0.41
N LEU A 88 2.96 4.78 -0.31
CA LEU A 88 1.89 4.43 -1.24
C LEU A 88 0.94 3.44 -0.55
N LEU A 89 -0.36 3.73 -0.60
CA LEU A 89 -1.44 2.86 -0.12
C LEU A 89 -2.27 2.35 -1.30
N THR A 90 -2.45 1.04 -1.38
CA THR A 90 -3.40 0.38 -2.27
C THR A 90 -4.51 -0.28 -1.46
N ALA A 91 -5.76 -0.05 -1.82
CA ALA A 91 -6.92 -0.56 -1.08
C ALA A 91 -7.56 -1.79 -1.71
N VAL A 92 -7.26 -2.08 -2.97
CA VAL A 92 -7.75 -3.22 -3.77
C VAL A 92 -6.64 -3.75 -4.67
N ASP A 93 -6.84 -4.92 -5.27
CA ASP A 93 -5.92 -5.43 -6.29
C ASP A 93 -5.93 -4.51 -7.53
N LEU A 94 -4.76 -4.03 -7.94
CA LEU A 94 -4.61 -3.09 -9.05
C LEU A 94 -3.54 -3.52 -10.03
N PRO A 95 -3.86 -3.66 -11.32
CA PRO A 95 -2.85 -3.77 -12.37
C PRO A 95 -2.18 -2.40 -12.56
N ILE A 96 -0.86 -2.36 -12.40
CA ILE A 96 -0.08 -1.12 -12.45
C ILE A 96 1.19 -1.31 -13.29
N VAL A 97 1.82 -0.20 -13.62
CA VAL A 97 3.20 -0.17 -14.13
C VAL A 97 4.06 0.54 -13.09
N SER A 98 5.08 -0.13 -12.57
CA SER A 98 5.92 0.38 -11.49
C SER A 98 7.41 0.25 -11.85
N TRP A 99 8.21 1.20 -11.35
CA TRP A 99 9.67 1.18 -11.49
C TRP A 99 10.35 1.95 -10.36
N VAL A 100 11.63 1.68 -10.19
CA VAL A 100 12.53 2.47 -9.36
C VAL A 100 13.02 3.65 -10.20
N ALA A 101 12.75 4.87 -9.76
CA ALA A 101 13.13 6.09 -10.46
C ALA A 101 14.54 6.54 -10.07
N GLU A 102 14.92 6.36 -8.81
CA GLU A 102 16.23 6.77 -8.27
C GLU A 102 16.79 5.69 -7.37
N ALA A 103 17.97 5.18 -7.72
CA ALA A 103 18.81 4.29 -6.93
C ALA A 103 20.23 4.29 -7.49
N THR A 104 21.24 4.10 -6.62
CA THR A 104 22.63 3.82 -6.97
C THR A 104 23.16 2.71 -6.08
N GLU A 105 24.37 2.22 -6.32
CA GLU A 105 25.02 1.23 -5.44
C GLU A 105 25.28 1.79 -4.04
N GLU A 106 25.67 3.07 -3.95
CA GLU A 106 25.94 3.75 -2.69
C GLU A 106 24.65 4.16 -1.97
N VAL A 107 23.58 4.46 -2.73
CA VAL A 107 22.29 4.88 -2.21
C VAL A 107 21.19 4.03 -2.86
N PRO A 108 21.07 2.75 -2.45
CA PRO A 108 20.07 1.85 -3.03
C PRO A 108 18.65 2.28 -2.66
N CYS A 109 17.69 1.99 -3.55
CA CYS A 109 16.29 2.12 -3.23
C CYS A 109 15.87 0.97 -2.30
N LEU A 110 15.44 1.32 -1.09
CA LEU A 110 15.06 0.39 -0.04
C LEU A 110 13.56 0.54 0.27
N VAL A 111 12.83 -0.56 0.21
CA VAL A 111 11.37 -0.55 0.34
C VAL A 111 10.89 -1.61 1.33
N LEU A 112 10.05 -1.19 2.25
CA LEU A 112 9.20 -2.04 3.07
C LEU A 112 7.84 -2.18 2.39
N SER A 113 7.41 -3.40 2.10
CA SER A 113 6.07 -3.71 1.64
C SER A 113 5.31 -4.44 2.75
N LEU A 114 4.16 -3.90 3.13
CA LEU A 114 3.24 -4.50 4.11
C LEU A 114 1.91 -4.79 3.43
N ARG A 115 1.56 -6.05 3.29
CA ARG A 115 0.23 -6.48 2.85
C ARG A 115 -0.78 -6.26 3.97
N LEU A 116 -1.91 -5.63 3.65
CA LEU A 116 -2.94 -5.35 4.65
C LEU A 116 -3.85 -6.56 4.86
N ASP A 117 -4.03 -6.92 6.11
CA ASP A 117 -5.12 -7.80 6.51
C ASP A 117 -6.42 -7.00 6.60
N MET A 118 -7.32 -7.22 5.64
CA MET A 118 -8.61 -6.52 5.57
C MET A 118 -9.56 -6.89 6.71
N SER A 119 -9.35 -8.01 7.40
CA SER A 119 -10.11 -8.36 8.61
C SER A 119 -9.71 -7.44 9.76
N MET A 120 -8.41 -7.19 9.93
CA MET A 120 -7.87 -6.25 10.91
C MET A 120 -8.30 -4.81 10.62
N VAL A 121 -8.37 -4.42 9.34
CA VAL A 121 -8.88 -3.10 8.94
C VAL A 121 -10.34 -2.93 9.36
N ARG A 122 -11.20 -3.92 9.10
CA ARG A 122 -12.62 -3.88 9.48
C ARG A 122 -12.81 -3.87 11.00
N GLU A 123 -12.04 -4.67 11.72
CA GLU A 123 -12.06 -4.70 13.20
C GLU A 123 -11.74 -3.33 13.78
N LEU A 124 -10.71 -2.66 13.26
CA LEU A 124 -10.36 -1.31 13.71
C LEU A 124 -11.46 -0.29 13.39
N LEU A 125 -12.08 -0.38 12.21
CA LEU A 125 -13.18 0.51 11.84
C LEU A 125 -14.47 0.28 12.64
N GLY A 126 -14.67 -0.94 13.15
CA GLY A 126 -15.81 -1.25 14.03
C GLY A 126 -15.72 -0.63 15.42
N ARG A 127 -14.61 -0.02 15.79
CA ARG A 127 -14.47 0.73 17.05
C ARG A 127 -15.01 2.14 16.86
N GLU A 128 -16.01 2.50 17.64
CA GLU A 128 -16.71 3.82 17.59
C GLU A 128 -15.78 5.03 17.77
N GLU A 129 -14.60 4.82 18.35
CA GLU A 129 -13.61 5.86 18.63
C GLU A 129 -12.85 6.37 17.40
N ILE A 130 -12.92 5.66 16.27
CA ILE A 130 -12.31 6.10 15.00
C ILE A 130 -13.29 7.01 14.26
N HIS A 131 -13.44 8.24 14.75
CA HIS A 131 -14.17 9.29 14.03
C HIS A 131 -13.39 9.66 12.77
N VAL A 132 -13.97 9.34 11.64
CA VAL A 132 -13.34 9.52 10.35
C VAL A 132 -14.18 10.41 9.47
N ALA A 133 -13.56 11.45 8.91
CA ALA A 133 -14.21 12.24 7.87
C ALA A 133 -14.66 11.35 6.70
N GLU A 134 -15.86 11.56 6.21
CA GLU A 134 -16.41 10.83 5.08
C GLU A 134 -15.47 10.89 3.88
N ALA A 135 -15.22 9.74 3.26
CA ALA A 135 -14.40 9.68 2.06
C ALA A 135 -15.17 10.30 0.89
N PRO A 136 -14.53 11.16 0.09
CA PRO A 136 -15.15 11.62 -1.16
C PRO A 136 -15.57 10.41 -2.01
N SER A 137 -16.73 10.49 -2.64
CA SER A 137 -17.33 9.40 -3.44
C SER A 137 -16.41 8.89 -4.57
N HIS A 138 -15.39 9.66 -4.94
CA HIS A 138 -14.44 9.37 -6.02
C HIS A 138 -12.99 9.21 -5.55
N SER A 139 -12.76 8.77 -4.30
CA SER A 139 -11.38 8.50 -3.83
C SER A 139 -10.69 7.44 -4.70
N PRO A 140 -9.50 7.69 -5.21
CA PRO A 140 -8.78 6.73 -6.05
C PRO A 140 -8.46 5.45 -5.29
N ALA A 141 -8.41 4.32 -5.98
CA ALA A 141 -8.08 3.01 -5.40
C ALA A 141 -6.64 2.92 -4.85
N MET A 142 -5.81 3.88 -5.23
CA MET A 142 -4.44 4.10 -4.79
C MET A 142 -4.29 5.54 -4.28
N SER A 143 -3.56 5.72 -3.19
CA SER A 143 -3.33 7.04 -2.58
C SER A 143 -1.92 7.16 -2.01
N ILE A 144 -1.47 8.41 -1.86
CA ILE A 144 -0.20 8.75 -1.23
C ILE A 144 -0.50 9.32 0.16
N GLY A 145 0.23 8.84 1.17
CA GLY A 145 0.19 9.37 2.52
C GLY A 145 1.57 9.87 2.98
N GLU A 146 1.59 10.76 3.96
CA GLU A 146 2.83 11.26 4.56
C GLU A 146 3.38 10.27 5.59
N THR A 147 4.70 10.09 5.62
CA THR A 147 5.39 9.31 6.63
C THR A 147 5.61 10.15 7.89
N THR A 148 4.64 10.12 8.82
CA THR A 148 4.79 10.81 10.11
C THR A 148 5.79 10.10 11.01
N PRO A 149 6.40 10.78 12.02
CA PRO A 149 7.33 10.15 12.97
C PRO A 149 6.73 8.91 13.64
N GLU A 150 5.47 8.98 14.03
CA GLU A 150 4.77 7.89 14.70
C GLU A 150 4.57 6.69 13.77
N PHE A 151 4.25 6.93 12.49
CA PHE A 151 4.13 5.89 11.47
C PHE A 151 5.48 5.23 11.20
N LEU A 152 6.54 6.03 11.02
CA LEU A 152 7.90 5.54 10.80
C LEU A 152 8.43 4.74 11.99
N ASN A 153 8.17 5.20 13.22
CA ASN A 153 8.54 4.46 14.42
C ASN A 153 7.90 3.07 14.46
N ALA A 154 6.61 2.96 14.11
CA ALA A 154 5.94 1.68 14.01
C ALA A 154 6.58 0.78 12.92
N CYS A 155 6.96 1.35 11.77
CA CYS A 155 7.68 0.61 10.71
C CYS A 155 9.07 0.14 11.19
N CYS A 156 9.83 0.99 11.89
CA CYS A 156 11.13 0.62 12.46
C CYS A 156 11.01 -0.52 13.47
N ARG A 157 9.99 -0.48 14.34
CA ARG A 157 9.72 -1.56 15.31
C ARG A 157 9.30 -2.85 14.61
N LEU A 158 8.48 -2.75 13.55
CA LEU A 158 8.04 -3.92 12.79
C LEU A 158 9.24 -4.64 12.14
N VAL A 159 10.09 -3.89 11.42
CA VAL A 159 11.31 -4.45 10.80
C VAL A 159 12.28 -4.94 11.87
N GLY A 160 12.37 -4.23 13.01
CA GLY A 160 13.22 -4.63 14.14
C GLY A 160 12.88 -5.97 14.78
N LEU A 161 11.65 -6.50 14.58
CA LEU A 161 11.31 -7.85 15.05
C LEU A 161 12.12 -8.94 14.35
N LEU A 162 12.68 -8.65 13.19
CA LEU A 162 13.56 -9.61 12.49
C LEU A 162 14.88 -9.86 13.25
N ASP A 163 15.27 -8.95 14.16
CA ASP A 163 16.42 -9.15 15.06
C ASP A 163 16.10 -10.18 16.17
N ASN A 164 14.80 -10.36 16.51
CA ASN A 164 14.32 -11.25 17.56
C ASN A 164 13.11 -12.05 17.06
N PRO A 165 13.30 -13.10 16.25
CA PRO A 165 12.22 -13.85 15.61
C PRO A 165 11.20 -14.45 16.59
N GLN A 166 11.59 -14.77 17.83
CA GLN A 166 10.69 -15.26 18.87
C GLN A 166 9.57 -14.26 19.25
N ASP A 167 9.77 -12.97 19.01
CA ASP A 167 8.79 -11.93 19.33
C ASP A 167 7.77 -11.73 18.20
N ILE A 168 8.06 -12.23 16.99
CA ILE A 168 7.21 -12.06 15.81
C ILE A 168 5.77 -12.54 16.06
N PRO A 169 5.52 -13.76 16.58
CA PRO A 169 4.16 -14.27 16.77
C PRO A 169 3.31 -13.40 17.70
N PHE A 170 3.94 -12.71 18.65
CA PHE A 170 3.26 -11.92 19.69
C PHE A 170 3.11 -10.45 19.30
N LEU A 171 4.16 -9.83 18.74
CA LEU A 171 4.21 -8.39 18.55
C LEU A 171 3.89 -7.94 17.14
N SER A 172 4.09 -8.77 16.11
CA SER A 172 3.92 -8.35 14.72
C SER A 172 2.50 -7.87 14.43
N GLY A 173 1.48 -8.60 14.89
CA GLY A 173 0.08 -8.22 14.70
C GLY A 173 -0.31 -6.93 15.44
N LEU A 174 0.27 -6.68 16.61
CA LEU A 174 0.03 -5.45 17.37
C LEU A 174 0.62 -4.23 16.66
N ILE A 175 1.83 -4.35 16.15
CA ILE A 175 2.51 -3.26 15.43
C ILE A 175 1.84 -3.02 14.07
N GLN A 176 1.46 -4.07 13.34
CA GLN A 176 0.70 -3.92 12.09
C GLN A 176 -0.64 -3.22 12.32
N ARG A 177 -1.33 -3.54 13.42
CA ARG A 177 -2.56 -2.88 13.84
C ARG A 177 -2.33 -1.38 14.11
N GLU A 178 -1.23 -1.01 14.75
CA GLU A 178 -0.84 0.39 14.94
C GLU A 178 -0.61 1.10 13.60
N ILE A 179 0.12 0.47 12.67
CA ILE A 179 0.36 1.03 11.33
C ILE A 179 -0.97 1.29 10.61
N ILE A 180 -1.87 0.31 10.59
CA ILE A 180 -3.20 0.43 9.97
C ILE A 180 -4.00 1.56 10.63
N TYR A 181 -4.02 1.63 11.96
CA TYR A 181 -4.70 2.69 12.70
C TYR A 181 -4.22 4.09 12.29
N ARG A 182 -2.88 4.29 12.18
CA ARG A 182 -2.32 5.57 11.77
C ARG A 182 -2.70 5.95 10.35
N ILE A 183 -2.73 4.97 9.43
CA ILE A 183 -3.20 5.17 8.06
C ILE A 183 -4.69 5.55 8.05
N LEU A 184 -5.51 4.85 8.79
CA LEU A 184 -6.96 5.09 8.86
C LEU A 184 -7.27 6.49 9.40
N ARG A 185 -6.48 7.04 10.31
CA ARG A 185 -6.63 8.40 10.81
C ARG A 185 -6.16 9.48 9.84
N GLY A 186 -5.31 9.13 8.89
CA GLY A 186 -4.78 10.07 7.89
C GLY A 186 -5.69 10.21 6.67
N PRO A 187 -5.45 11.25 5.85
CA PRO A 187 -6.24 11.50 4.62
C PRO A 187 -6.10 10.35 3.61
N ALA A 188 -4.92 9.71 3.52
CA ALA A 188 -4.69 8.58 2.63
C ALA A 188 -5.58 7.37 2.96
N GLY A 189 -6.00 7.21 4.22
CA GLY A 189 -6.87 6.14 4.68
C GLY A 189 -8.33 6.24 4.21
N ALA A 190 -8.76 7.37 3.64
CA ALA A 190 -10.14 7.57 3.23
C ALA A 190 -10.65 6.46 2.30
N ARG A 191 -9.84 6.08 1.30
CA ARG A 191 -10.21 4.98 0.39
C ARG A 191 -10.22 3.61 1.07
N LEU A 192 -9.24 3.35 1.93
CA LEU A 192 -9.17 2.09 2.68
C LEU A 192 -10.42 1.92 3.55
N ARG A 193 -10.87 3.00 4.19
CA ARG A 193 -12.13 3.02 4.94
C ARG A 193 -13.33 2.71 4.05
N ALA A 194 -13.47 3.41 2.92
CA ALA A 194 -14.56 3.20 1.98
C ALA A 194 -14.61 1.75 1.48
N VAL A 195 -13.47 1.16 1.13
CA VAL A 195 -13.39 -0.23 0.68
C VAL A 195 -13.75 -1.21 1.80
N ALA A 196 -13.29 -0.97 3.01
CA ALA A 196 -13.56 -1.84 4.15
C ALA A 196 -15.03 -1.79 4.62
N THR A 197 -15.69 -0.62 4.52
CA THR A 197 -17.10 -0.45 4.90
C THR A 197 -18.08 -0.88 3.81
N LEU A 198 -17.76 -0.65 2.53
CA LEU A 198 -18.61 -1.09 1.40
C LEU A 198 -18.55 -2.61 1.15
N GLY A 199 -17.72 -3.32 1.90
CA GLY A 199 -17.65 -4.78 2.07
C GLY A 199 -17.58 -5.57 0.77
N ASP A 200 -18.66 -5.78 0.08
CA ASP A 200 -18.80 -6.80 -0.96
C ASP A 200 -18.64 -6.26 -2.41
N GLN A 201 -18.96 -4.98 -2.64
CA GLN A 201 -18.97 -4.41 -4.00
C GLN A 201 -17.57 -4.21 -4.59
N SER A 202 -16.60 -3.78 -3.77
CA SER A 202 -15.22 -3.61 -4.23
C SER A 202 -14.51 -4.94 -4.46
N HIS A 203 -14.85 -5.95 -3.68
CA HIS A 203 -14.36 -7.32 -3.89
C HIS A 203 -14.90 -7.92 -5.20
N ARG A 204 -16.14 -7.63 -5.56
CA ARG A 204 -16.75 -8.01 -6.85
C ARG A 204 -16.06 -7.31 -8.01
N THR A 205 -15.76 -6.02 -7.88
CA THR A 205 -15.04 -5.26 -8.91
C THR A 205 -13.60 -5.76 -9.08
N ALA A 206 -12.89 -6.05 -7.98
CA ALA A 206 -11.54 -6.62 -8.05
C ALA A 206 -11.54 -8.01 -8.68
N LYS A 207 -12.50 -8.87 -8.36
CA LYS A 207 -12.68 -10.17 -9.04
C LYS A 207 -12.98 -10.01 -10.53
N ALA A 208 -13.79 -9.02 -10.92
CA ALA A 208 -14.06 -8.73 -12.31
C ALA A 208 -12.81 -8.25 -13.05
N ILE A 209 -12.03 -7.36 -12.45
CA ILE A 209 -10.75 -6.89 -13.01
C ILE A 209 -9.76 -8.06 -13.15
N ALA A 210 -9.60 -8.88 -12.12
CA ALA A 210 -8.73 -10.05 -12.15
C ALA A 210 -9.16 -11.05 -13.24
N TRP A 211 -10.46 -11.28 -13.37
CA TRP A 211 -11.00 -12.14 -14.43
C TRP A 211 -10.74 -11.57 -15.81
N VAL A 212 -11.00 -10.27 -16.04
CA VAL A 212 -10.71 -9.58 -17.29
C VAL A 212 -9.22 -9.64 -17.61
N THR A 213 -8.37 -9.37 -16.63
CA THR A 213 -6.90 -9.42 -16.81
C THR A 213 -6.41 -10.82 -17.15
N ALA A 214 -6.98 -11.88 -16.57
CA ALA A 214 -6.64 -13.26 -16.85
C ALA A 214 -7.18 -13.76 -18.20
N ASN A 215 -8.20 -13.11 -18.76
CA ASN A 215 -8.92 -13.57 -19.96
C ASN A 215 -8.91 -12.54 -21.11
N TYR A 216 -8.21 -11.41 -20.98
CA TYR A 216 -8.26 -10.32 -21.98
C TYR A 216 -7.79 -10.76 -23.38
N ALA A 217 -6.94 -11.78 -23.47
CA ALA A 217 -6.45 -12.32 -24.75
C ALA A 217 -7.42 -13.35 -25.38
N LYS A 218 -8.49 -13.74 -24.67
CA LYS A 218 -9.48 -14.67 -25.20
C LYS A 218 -10.63 -13.88 -25.83
N PRO A 219 -11.08 -14.22 -27.07
CA PRO A 219 -12.23 -13.54 -27.66
C PRO A 219 -13.45 -13.73 -26.75
N CYS A 220 -14.01 -12.63 -26.29
CA CYS A 220 -15.22 -12.61 -25.47
C CYS A 220 -16.41 -12.98 -26.36
N SER A 221 -16.79 -14.27 -26.39
CA SER A 221 -17.97 -14.71 -27.13
C SER A 221 -19.20 -14.54 -26.25
N TRP A 222 -20.16 -13.77 -26.71
CA TRP A 222 -21.47 -13.59 -26.08
C TRP A 222 -22.18 -14.92 -25.79
N LYS A 223 -21.89 -15.96 -26.56
CA LYS A 223 -22.47 -17.31 -26.38
C LYS A 223 -22.03 -18.02 -25.09
N ASN A 224 -20.99 -17.52 -24.39
CA ASN A 224 -20.48 -18.10 -23.14
C ASN A 224 -20.91 -17.33 -21.90
N SER A 225 -21.85 -16.38 -22.01
CA SER A 225 -22.31 -15.53 -20.90
C SER A 225 -22.95 -16.33 -19.74
N HIS A 226 -23.47 -17.53 -19.99
CA HIS A 226 -24.08 -18.40 -18.95
C HIS A 226 -23.10 -18.87 -17.88
N ARG A 227 -21.79 -18.66 -18.04
CA ARG A 227 -20.75 -18.99 -17.04
C ARG A 227 -20.27 -17.77 -16.23
N LEU A 228 -20.81 -16.59 -16.51
CA LEU A 228 -20.52 -15.42 -15.70
C LEU A 228 -21.39 -15.44 -14.44
N PRO A 229 -20.83 -15.19 -13.27
CA PRO A 229 -21.61 -15.08 -12.06
C PRO A 229 -22.61 -13.93 -12.17
N ALA A 230 -23.79 -14.07 -11.57
CA ALA A 230 -24.94 -13.15 -11.71
C ALA A 230 -24.63 -11.66 -11.46
N TRP A 231 -23.54 -11.35 -10.75
CA TRP A 231 -23.08 -9.98 -10.48
C TRP A 231 -22.31 -9.34 -11.65
N ALA A 232 -21.95 -10.09 -12.68
CA ALA A 232 -21.19 -9.60 -13.83
C ALA A 232 -22.08 -9.01 -14.94
N TYR A 233 -23.39 -9.04 -14.76
CA TYR A 233 -24.31 -8.40 -15.69
C TYR A 233 -24.40 -6.91 -15.36
N PRO A 234 -24.02 -6.00 -16.30
CA PRO A 234 -24.40 -4.59 -16.15
C PRO A 234 -25.93 -4.49 -16.17
N PRO A 235 -26.56 -3.57 -15.41
CA PRO A 235 -27.96 -3.28 -15.59
C PRO A 235 -28.15 -2.88 -17.06
N CYS A 236 -29.05 -3.59 -17.75
CA CYS A 236 -29.41 -3.31 -19.14
C CYS A 236 -29.86 -1.85 -19.25
N THR A 237 -28.99 -0.98 -19.72
CA THR A 237 -29.42 0.26 -20.36
C THR A 237 -29.37 0.00 -21.84
N ILE A 238 -30.55 -0.16 -22.43
CA ILE A 238 -30.83 -0.26 -23.85
C ILE A 238 -30.17 0.95 -24.52
N ILE A 239 -29.18 0.71 -25.35
CA ILE A 239 -28.79 1.62 -26.41
C ILE A 239 -29.30 0.94 -27.67
N SER A 240 -30.49 1.37 -28.11
CA SER A 240 -30.97 1.19 -29.45
C SER A 240 -30.28 2.19 -30.35
N GLU A 241 -29.78 1.72 -31.48
CA GLU A 241 -29.62 2.42 -32.77
C GLU A 241 -28.47 3.43 -32.92
N CYS A 242 -27.41 3.14 -33.66
CA CYS A 242 -27.27 3.27 -35.13
C CYS A 242 -26.14 2.44 -35.62
#